data_8635685a65ecae9b6c3840c4b520718d
#
_entry.id   8635685a65ecae9b6c3840c4b520718d
#
_cell.length_a   1.000
_cell.length_b   1.000
_cell.length_c   1.000
_cell.angle_alpha   90.00
_cell.angle_beta   90.00
_cell.angle_gamma   90.00
#
_symmetry.space_group_name_H-M   'P 1'
#
loop_
_entity.id
_entity.type
_entity.pdbx_description
1 polymer ?
#
loop_
_entity_poly.entity_id
_entity_poly.type
_entity_poly.pdbx_seq_one_letter_code
_entity_poly.pdbx_strand_id
1 'polypeptide(L)'
;MKRGNLKFFYSIVVAILCLTNAVAQQQKYTAPSLSDSNSWSIIMLPDPQTYQKFERNQPLFELMTAWISENIEKLNIQLVMCTGDLVEQNEMINPNGIAANQASKQQWASVARAFGRLDGKVPYVLAAGNHDYGYSNISVRRSNYNTYFPVDKNFKTQKIIREAGLNAEGVPTMENAAFEFTSPQGRKFLLLTLEFAPRDTIVAWAKNVTNQARYKDHTG
;
A
#
# COMPACT_ATOMS: atom_id res chain seq x y z
N MET A 1 -5.26 51.75 -39.25
CA MET A 1 -5.08 51.28 -37.86
C MET A 1 -3.57 51.19 -37.58
N LYS A 2 -3.06 51.87 -36.55
CA LYS A 2 -1.62 51.88 -36.24
C LYS A 2 -1.22 50.49 -35.69
N ARG A 3 -0.09 49.93 -36.16
CA ARG A 3 0.43 48.61 -35.78
C ARG A 3 0.49 48.31 -34.26
N GLY A 4 0.55 49.37 -33.43
CA GLY A 4 0.54 49.24 -31.96
C GLY A 4 -0.79 48.77 -31.36
N ASN A 5 -1.92 49.18 -31.91
CA ASN A 5 -3.25 48.82 -31.40
C ASN A 5 -3.59 47.36 -31.68
N LEU A 6 -3.06 46.79 -32.77
CA LEU A 6 -3.26 45.40 -33.14
C LEU A 6 -2.52 44.44 -32.17
N LYS A 7 -1.24 44.76 -31.81
CA LYS A 7 -0.47 43.97 -30.85
C LYS A 7 -1.09 43.97 -29.45
N PHE A 8 -1.58 45.13 -29.01
CA PHE A 8 -2.26 45.26 -27.71
C PHE A 8 -3.57 44.43 -27.67
N PHE A 9 -4.33 44.47 -28.78
CA PHE A 9 -5.56 43.68 -28.91
C PHE A 9 -5.28 42.16 -28.85
N TYR A 10 -4.25 41.67 -29.57
CA TYR A 10 -3.83 40.27 -29.50
C TYR A 10 -3.39 39.83 -28.10
N SER A 11 -2.66 40.69 -27.39
CA SER A 11 -2.22 40.41 -26.01
C SER A 11 -3.40 40.27 -25.04
N ILE A 12 -4.43 41.10 -25.17
CA ILE A 12 -5.65 41.02 -24.37
C ILE A 12 -6.43 39.71 -24.68
N VAL A 13 -6.58 39.37 -25.96
CA VAL A 13 -7.29 38.17 -26.39
C VAL A 13 -6.58 36.89 -25.86
N VAL A 14 -5.22 36.86 -25.94
CA VAL A 14 -4.45 35.73 -25.41
C VAL A 14 -4.58 35.65 -23.87
N ALA A 15 -4.53 36.80 -23.17
CA ALA A 15 -4.72 36.81 -21.71
C ALA A 15 -6.11 36.34 -21.30
N ILE A 16 -7.17 36.71 -22.02
CA ILE A 16 -8.55 36.25 -21.77
C ILE A 16 -8.65 34.76 -22.03
N LEU A 17 -8.07 34.21 -23.12
CA LEU A 17 -8.04 32.79 -23.43
C LEU A 17 -7.28 31.98 -22.37
N CYS A 18 -6.18 32.49 -21.83
CA CYS A 18 -5.45 31.86 -20.74
C CYS A 18 -6.27 31.83 -19.43
N LEU A 19 -7.00 32.91 -19.12
CA LEU A 19 -7.84 32.99 -17.93
C LEU A 19 -9.06 32.05 -18.02
N THR A 20 -9.67 31.92 -19.19
CA THR A 20 -10.81 30.99 -19.38
C THR A 20 -10.39 29.51 -19.25
N ASN A 21 -9.19 29.17 -19.74
CA ASN A 21 -8.66 27.81 -19.55
C ASN A 21 -8.28 27.50 -18.09
N ALA A 22 -7.80 28.49 -17.33
CA ALA A 22 -7.51 28.34 -15.90
C ALA A 22 -8.76 28.11 -15.05
N VAL A 23 -9.90 28.71 -15.43
CA VAL A 23 -11.18 28.52 -14.72
C VAL A 23 -11.82 27.16 -15.09
N ALA A 24 -11.60 26.65 -16.32
CA ALA A 24 -12.15 25.38 -16.78
C ALA A 24 -11.50 24.15 -16.12
N GLN A 25 -10.36 24.30 -15.48
CA GLN A 25 -9.62 23.19 -14.82
C GLN A 25 -9.91 23.02 -13.32
N GLN A 26 -10.72 23.86 -12.70
CA GLN A 26 -11.22 23.59 -11.35
C GLN A 26 -12.33 22.53 -11.39
N GLN A 27 -11.93 21.29 -11.68
CA GLN A 27 -12.82 20.17 -11.43
C GLN A 27 -13.12 20.14 -9.93
N LYS A 28 -14.35 20.48 -9.55
CA LYS A 28 -14.76 20.52 -8.14
C LYS A 28 -14.55 19.11 -7.57
N TYR A 29 -13.64 18.99 -6.61
CA TYR A 29 -13.44 17.71 -5.92
C TYR A 29 -14.77 17.24 -5.32
N THR A 30 -15.23 16.09 -5.76
CA THR A 30 -16.35 15.38 -5.15
C THR A 30 -15.80 14.28 -4.28
N ALA A 31 -16.04 14.37 -2.99
CA ALA A 31 -15.59 13.35 -2.06
C ALA A 31 -16.27 12.02 -2.40
N PRO A 32 -15.51 10.89 -2.43
CA PRO A 32 -16.08 9.60 -2.72
C PRO A 32 -17.17 9.24 -1.70
N SER A 33 -18.17 8.50 -2.15
CA SER A 33 -19.25 7.98 -1.33
C SER A 33 -19.57 6.54 -1.72
N LEU A 34 -20.13 5.80 -0.79
CA LEU A 34 -20.64 4.45 -1.08
C LEU A 34 -21.85 4.53 -2.00
N SER A 35 -22.07 3.48 -2.81
CA SER A 35 -23.21 3.37 -3.72
C SER A 35 -24.54 3.22 -2.96
N ASP A 36 -24.50 2.55 -1.82
CA ASP A 36 -25.63 2.37 -0.90
C ASP A 36 -25.13 2.10 0.53
N SER A 37 -26.06 2.10 1.50
CA SER A 37 -25.75 1.93 2.94
C SER A 37 -25.19 0.56 3.30
N ASN A 38 -25.36 -0.45 2.47
CA ASN A 38 -24.85 -1.80 2.69
C ASN A 38 -23.48 -2.02 2.03
N SER A 39 -23.02 -1.06 1.22
CA SER A 39 -21.70 -1.13 0.59
C SER A 39 -20.60 -0.98 1.61
N TRP A 40 -19.46 -1.58 1.32
CA TRP A 40 -18.22 -1.48 2.08
C TRP A 40 -17.02 -1.51 1.13
N SER A 41 -15.85 -1.16 1.62
CA SER A 41 -14.66 -1.01 0.79
C SER A 41 -13.49 -1.83 1.30
N ILE A 42 -12.70 -2.33 0.35
CA ILE A 42 -11.31 -2.73 0.53
C ILE A 42 -10.45 -1.73 -0.22
N ILE A 43 -9.41 -1.24 0.41
CA ILE A 43 -8.42 -0.38 -0.25
C ILE A 43 -7.23 -1.22 -0.67
N MET A 44 -6.84 -1.12 -1.94
CA MET A 44 -5.63 -1.71 -2.47
C MET A 44 -4.59 -0.63 -2.71
N LEU A 45 -3.43 -0.74 -2.06
CA LEU A 45 -2.26 0.12 -2.26
C LEU A 45 -1.20 -0.68 -3.04
N PRO A 46 -0.91 -0.34 -4.29
CA PRO A 46 0.13 -1.03 -5.06
C PRO A 46 1.51 -0.42 -4.76
N ASP A 47 2.51 -1.25 -4.69
CA ASP A 47 3.95 -1.02 -4.85
C ASP A 47 4.45 0.38 -4.43
N PRO A 48 4.49 0.69 -3.11
CA PRO A 48 4.85 2.03 -2.65
C PRO A 48 6.34 2.39 -2.77
N GLN A 49 7.22 1.49 -3.24
CA GLN A 49 8.67 1.68 -3.28
C GLN A 49 9.10 2.99 -3.96
N THR A 50 8.41 3.41 -5.03
CA THR A 50 8.77 4.64 -5.75
C THR A 50 8.52 5.91 -4.94
N TYR A 51 7.60 5.86 -3.97
CA TYR A 51 7.40 6.93 -3.01
C TYR A 51 8.48 6.91 -1.93
N GLN A 52 8.96 5.73 -1.53
CA GLN A 52 9.88 5.59 -0.41
C GLN A 52 11.33 5.91 -0.78
N LYS A 53 11.75 5.65 -2.01
CA LYS A 53 13.14 5.81 -2.45
C LYS A 53 13.65 7.24 -2.54
N PHE A 54 12.75 8.22 -2.60
CA PHE A 54 13.10 9.65 -2.57
C PHE A 54 12.35 10.36 -1.44
N GLU A 55 13.09 11.06 -0.56
CA GLU A 55 12.52 11.82 0.55
C GLU A 55 11.37 12.75 0.12
N ARG A 56 11.56 13.45 -0.99
CA ARG A 56 10.56 14.39 -1.55
C ARG A 56 9.22 13.73 -1.92
N ASN A 57 9.20 12.41 -2.15
CA ASN A 57 8.00 11.67 -2.56
C ASN A 57 7.28 11.02 -1.37
N GLN A 58 7.97 10.82 -0.24
CA GLN A 58 7.40 10.15 0.94
C GLN A 58 6.10 10.78 1.43
N PRO A 59 5.96 12.12 1.46
CA PRO A 59 4.70 12.76 1.86
C PRO A 59 3.49 12.35 1.01
N LEU A 60 3.68 11.96 -0.26
CA LEU A 60 2.58 11.51 -1.12
C LEU A 60 1.96 10.21 -0.60
N PHE A 61 2.80 9.26 -0.19
CA PHE A 61 2.30 8.00 0.38
C PHE A 61 1.69 8.22 1.77
N GLU A 62 2.26 9.12 2.57
CA GLU A 62 1.66 9.52 3.85
C GLU A 62 0.28 10.18 3.68
N LEU A 63 0.08 10.97 2.62
CA LEU A 63 -1.23 11.53 2.28
C LEU A 63 -2.25 10.44 1.92
N MET A 64 -1.82 9.39 1.19
CA MET A 64 -2.70 8.25 0.87
C MET A 64 -3.18 7.55 2.15
N THR A 65 -2.28 7.24 3.08
CA THR A 65 -2.66 6.59 4.34
C THR A 65 -3.45 7.51 5.27
N ALA A 66 -3.18 8.82 5.27
CA ALA A 66 -3.98 9.82 5.97
C ALA A 66 -5.40 9.86 5.42
N TRP A 67 -5.55 9.94 4.09
CA TRP A 67 -6.85 9.91 3.44
C TRP A 67 -7.64 8.65 3.77
N ILE A 68 -7.00 7.48 3.76
CA ILE A 68 -7.63 6.22 4.18
C ILE A 68 -8.12 6.36 5.62
N SER A 69 -7.24 6.80 6.54
CA SER A 69 -7.58 6.95 7.96
C SER A 69 -8.78 7.88 8.21
N GLU A 70 -8.91 8.94 7.42
CA GLU A 70 -9.99 9.93 7.54
C GLU A 70 -11.31 9.45 6.92
N ASN A 71 -11.28 8.45 6.04
CA ASN A 71 -12.45 7.95 5.31
C ASN A 71 -12.89 6.55 5.75
N ILE A 72 -12.31 5.96 6.82
CA ILE A 72 -12.64 4.61 7.28
C ILE A 72 -14.15 4.47 7.51
N GLU A 73 -14.74 5.36 8.27
CA GLU A 73 -16.18 5.31 8.59
C GLU A 73 -17.04 5.67 7.37
N LYS A 74 -16.68 6.74 6.68
CA LYS A 74 -17.44 7.27 5.56
C LYS A 74 -17.56 6.28 4.39
N LEU A 75 -16.49 5.54 4.11
CA LEU A 75 -16.43 4.55 3.03
C LEU A 75 -16.55 3.11 3.58
N ASN A 76 -16.88 2.94 4.85
CA ASN A 76 -16.98 1.64 5.49
C ASN A 76 -15.78 0.74 5.13
N ILE A 77 -14.55 1.29 5.28
CA ILE A 77 -13.31 0.58 4.90
C ILE A 77 -13.06 -0.52 5.93
N GLN A 78 -13.12 -1.77 5.47
CA GLN A 78 -12.98 -2.94 6.32
C GLN A 78 -11.57 -3.53 6.30
N LEU A 79 -10.81 -3.30 5.24
CA LEU A 79 -9.49 -3.87 5.04
C LEU A 79 -8.65 -2.97 4.13
N VAL A 80 -7.36 -2.88 4.42
CA VAL A 80 -6.36 -2.29 3.52
C VAL A 80 -5.39 -3.40 3.10
N MET A 81 -5.09 -3.50 1.81
CA MET A 81 -4.15 -4.47 1.27
C MET A 81 -3.02 -3.74 0.54
N CYS A 82 -1.81 -4.32 0.57
CA CYS A 82 -0.69 -3.85 -0.21
C CYS A 82 -0.04 -5.03 -0.95
N THR A 83 0.27 -4.83 -2.22
CA THR A 83 0.76 -5.89 -3.12
C THR A 83 2.23 -6.24 -2.93
N GLY A 84 2.94 -5.53 -2.06
CA GLY A 84 4.38 -5.69 -1.83
C GLY A 84 5.18 -4.53 -2.37
N ASP A 85 6.49 -4.75 -2.56
CA ASP A 85 7.44 -3.72 -2.96
C ASP A 85 7.33 -2.47 -2.06
N LEU A 86 7.35 -2.73 -0.74
CA LEU A 86 7.21 -1.71 0.30
C LEU A 86 8.38 -0.71 0.26
N VAL A 87 9.55 -1.17 -0.14
CA VAL A 87 10.77 -0.39 -0.33
C VAL A 87 11.39 -0.67 -1.70
N GLU A 88 12.16 0.26 -2.24
CA GLU A 88 12.87 0.08 -3.51
C GLU A 88 14.03 -0.90 -3.39
N GLN A 89 14.70 -0.94 -2.24
CA GLN A 89 15.87 -1.76 -2.05
C GLN A 89 16.11 -2.07 -0.57
N ASN A 90 15.96 -3.32 -0.20
CA ASN A 90 16.10 -3.77 1.19
C ASN A 90 17.49 -3.57 1.79
N GLU A 91 18.54 -3.50 0.97
CA GLU A 91 19.93 -3.48 1.44
C GLU A 91 20.71 -2.21 1.10
N MET A 92 20.05 -1.21 0.52
CA MET A 92 20.71 0.04 0.14
C MET A 92 21.21 0.79 1.39
N ILE A 93 22.54 0.89 1.54
CA ILE A 93 23.17 1.64 2.63
C ILE A 93 23.49 3.06 2.18
N ASN A 94 24.13 3.20 1.01
CA ASN A 94 24.57 4.46 0.46
C ASN A 94 23.85 4.74 -0.88
N PRO A 95 22.74 5.46 -0.87
CA PRO A 95 22.04 5.83 -2.10
C PRO A 95 22.88 6.81 -2.92
N ASN A 96 22.83 6.68 -4.25
CA ASN A 96 23.63 7.50 -5.18
C ASN A 96 22.96 8.85 -5.55
N GLY A 97 21.78 9.14 -5.04
CA GLY A 97 21.01 10.35 -5.34
C GLY A 97 20.29 10.33 -6.70
N ILE A 98 20.61 9.39 -7.59
CA ILE A 98 20.03 9.25 -8.93
C ILE A 98 18.88 8.25 -8.91
N ALA A 99 19.14 7.01 -8.53
CA ALA A 99 18.13 5.95 -8.43
C ALA A 99 17.32 6.04 -7.15
N ALA A 100 17.92 6.53 -6.07
CA ALA A 100 17.32 6.78 -4.77
C ALA A 100 18.18 7.78 -3.99
N ASN A 101 17.60 8.50 -3.03
CA ASN A 101 18.33 9.32 -2.05
C ASN A 101 18.06 8.90 -0.60
N GLN A 102 17.30 7.82 -0.39
CA GLN A 102 17.01 7.26 0.91
C GLN A 102 17.65 5.87 1.05
N ALA A 103 18.40 5.64 2.12
CA ALA A 103 18.89 4.31 2.46
C ALA A 103 17.74 3.37 2.85
N SER A 104 17.98 2.06 2.78
CA SER A 104 17.01 1.03 3.15
C SER A 104 16.30 1.32 4.48
N LYS A 105 17.08 1.61 5.54
CA LYS A 105 16.51 1.93 6.86
C LYS A 105 15.54 3.12 6.83
N GLN A 106 15.84 4.14 6.03
CA GLN A 106 14.99 5.33 5.89
C GLN A 106 13.70 5.00 5.11
N GLN A 107 13.81 4.18 4.06
CA GLN A 107 12.67 3.74 3.27
C GLN A 107 11.72 2.88 4.12
N TRP A 108 12.24 1.88 4.84
CA TRP A 108 11.45 1.05 5.75
C TRP A 108 10.79 1.86 6.87
N ALA A 109 11.52 2.79 7.48
CA ALA A 109 10.97 3.66 8.52
C ALA A 109 9.85 4.56 7.98
N SER A 110 9.98 5.04 6.75
CA SER A 110 8.97 5.88 6.11
C SER A 110 7.68 5.10 5.82
N VAL A 111 7.78 3.93 5.19
CA VAL A 111 6.59 3.12 4.89
C VAL A 111 5.92 2.62 6.17
N ALA A 112 6.70 2.24 7.19
CA ALA A 112 6.17 1.81 8.48
C ALA A 112 5.46 2.96 9.23
N ARG A 113 5.96 4.19 9.13
CA ARG A 113 5.30 5.38 9.68
C ARG A 113 3.98 5.68 8.95
N ALA A 114 3.96 5.56 7.63
CA ALA A 114 2.76 5.78 6.83
C ALA A 114 1.65 4.77 7.21
N PHE A 115 1.94 3.46 7.21
CA PHE A 115 0.98 2.44 7.65
C PHE A 115 0.62 2.56 9.14
N GLY A 116 1.52 3.05 9.98
CA GLY A 116 1.28 3.30 11.40
C GLY A 116 0.10 4.24 11.68
N ARG A 117 -0.29 5.08 10.71
CA ARG A 117 -1.51 5.91 10.81
C ARG A 117 -2.80 5.07 10.86
N LEU A 118 -2.73 3.83 10.38
CA LEU A 118 -3.83 2.88 10.32
C LEU A 118 -3.84 1.92 11.52
N ASP A 119 -2.76 1.89 12.33
CA ASP A 119 -2.66 1.02 13.50
C ASP A 119 -3.83 1.27 14.45
N GLY A 120 -4.48 0.21 14.85
CA GLY A 120 -5.64 0.26 15.74
C GLY A 120 -6.95 0.73 15.12
N LYS A 121 -6.95 1.21 13.88
CA LYS A 121 -8.13 1.75 13.20
C LYS A 121 -8.74 0.74 12.22
N VAL A 122 -7.94 0.16 11.35
CA VAL A 122 -8.35 -0.79 10.33
C VAL A 122 -7.28 -1.88 10.18
N PRO A 123 -7.64 -3.15 9.93
CA PRO A 123 -6.65 -4.17 9.62
C PRO A 123 -5.99 -3.87 8.27
N TYR A 124 -4.70 -4.19 8.14
CA TYR A 124 -4.02 -4.19 6.88
C TYR A 124 -3.23 -5.48 6.66
N VAL A 125 -3.18 -5.92 5.41
CA VAL A 125 -2.47 -7.11 4.94
C VAL A 125 -1.45 -6.65 3.90
N LEU A 126 -0.17 -6.89 4.17
CA LEU A 126 0.93 -6.46 3.33
C LEU A 126 1.66 -7.68 2.78
N ALA A 127 1.70 -7.83 1.47
CA ALA A 127 2.56 -8.82 0.84
C ALA A 127 4.01 -8.31 0.84
N ALA A 128 4.96 -9.20 0.62
CA ALA A 128 6.34 -8.86 0.32
C ALA A 128 6.59 -9.05 -1.19
N GLY A 129 7.12 -8.02 -1.85
CA GLY A 129 7.52 -8.07 -3.25
C GLY A 129 9.00 -8.39 -3.42
N ASN A 130 9.50 -8.40 -4.65
CA ASN A 130 10.90 -8.73 -4.93
C ASN A 130 11.89 -7.68 -4.40
N HIS A 131 11.51 -6.40 -4.40
CA HIS A 131 12.33 -5.31 -3.89
C HIS A 131 12.53 -5.37 -2.36
N ASP A 132 11.59 -5.96 -1.64
CA ASP A 132 11.64 -6.13 -0.18
C ASP A 132 12.71 -7.13 0.27
N TYR A 133 13.26 -7.95 -0.64
CA TYR A 133 14.41 -8.85 -0.41
C TYR A 133 15.73 -8.30 -0.98
N GLY A 134 15.69 -7.21 -1.76
CA GLY A 134 16.85 -6.65 -2.44
C GLY A 134 17.29 -7.41 -3.69
N TYR A 135 18.03 -6.73 -4.57
CA TYR A 135 18.40 -7.25 -5.89
C TYR A 135 19.27 -8.51 -5.86
N SER A 136 20.10 -8.66 -4.84
CA SER A 136 21.07 -9.75 -4.74
C SER A 136 20.61 -10.90 -3.86
N ASN A 137 19.51 -10.79 -3.14
CA ASN A 137 19.21 -11.65 -2.01
C ASN A 137 17.93 -12.46 -2.08
N ILE A 138 17.30 -12.55 -3.25
CA ILE A 138 16.13 -13.41 -3.40
C ILE A 138 16.44 -14.88 -3.05
N SER A 139 17.68 -15.32 -3.29
CA SER A 139 18.13 -16.68 -2.89
C SER A 139 18.34 -16.82 -1.39
N VAL A 140 18.73 -15.75 -0.72
CA VAL A 140 18.97 -15.71 0.74
C VAL A 140 17.72 -15.34 1.50
N ARG A 141 16.77 -14.63 0.85
CA ARG A 141 15.46 -14.24 1.37
C ARG A 141 15.51 -13.48 2.69
N ARG A 142 16.54 -12.67 2.88
CA ARG A 142 16.61 -11.73 4.00
C ARG A 142 15.78 -10.50 3.68
N SER A 143 14.92 -10.13 4.61
CA SER A 143 14.13 -8.92 4.54
C SER A 143 14.09 -8.23 5.89
N ASN A 144 14.06 -6.90 5.87
CA ASN A 144 13.79 -6.12 7.08
C ASN A 144 12.28 -6.07 7.40
N TYR A 145 11.45 -6.78 6.65
CA TYR A 145 10.00 -6.77 6.79
C TYR A 145 9.56 -6.95 8.25
N ASN A 146 10.01 -8.02 8.91
CA ASN A 146 9.64 -8.31 10.31
C ASN A 146 10.12 -7.28 11.32
N THR A 147 11.19 -6.55 11.02
CA THR A 147 11.68 -5.46 11.88
C THR A 147 10.70 -4.30 11.92
N TYR A 148 10.04 -4.02 10.80
CA TYR A 148 9.14 -2.88 10.66
C TYR A 148 7.66 -3.25 10.72
N PHE A 149 7.34 -4.48 10.36
CA PHE A 149 6.00 -5.04 10.36
C PHE A 149 5.95 -6.41 11.08
N PRO A 150 6.29 -6.44 12.38
CA PRO A 150 6.11 -7.66 13.16
C PRO A 150 4.63 -8.04 13.23
N VAL A 151 4.35 -9.33 13.50
CA VAL A 151 2.99 -9.88 13.52
C VAL A 151 2.07 -9.14 14.49
N ASP A 152 2.61 -8.55 15.54
CA ASP A 152 1.90 -7.85 16.61
C ASP A 152 1.79 -6.33 16.39
N LYS A 153 2.29 -5.77 15.29
CA LYS A 153 2.31 -4.32 15.05
C LYS A 153 0.92 -3.68 15.09
N ASN A 154 -0.05 -4.27 14.42
CA ASN A 154 -1.41 -3.74 14.36
C ASN A 154 -2.40 -4.72 14.99
N PHE A 155 -2.97 -4.37 16.15
CA PHE A 155 -3.90 -5.26 16.85
C PHE A 155 -5.18 -5.56 16.06
N LYS A 156 -5.57 -4.72 15.11
CA LYS A 156 -6.69 -5.02 14.19
C LYS A 156 -6.32 -6.13 13.22
N THR A 157 -5.10 -6.12 12.70
CA THR A 157 -4.57 -7.19 11.85
C THR A 157 -4.41 -8.48 12.66
N GLN A 158 -3.92 -8.42 13.90
CA GLN A 158 -3.80 -9.61 14.77
C GLN A 158 -5.14 -10.34 14.96
N LYS A 159 -6.25 -9.61 15.02
CA LYS A 159 -7.59 -10.23 15.18
C LYS A 159 -7.99 -11.08 13.98
N ILE A 160 -7.45 -10.82 12.80
CA ILE A 160 -7.78 -11.56 11.58
C ILE A 160 -6.71 -12.57 11.18
N ILE A 161 -5.48 -12.51 11.72
CA ILE A 161 -4.46 -13.55 11.50
C ILE A 161 -4.96 -14.86 12.11
N ARG A 162 -4.84 -15.95 11.36
CA ARG A 162 -5.13 -17.32 11.81
C ARG A 162 -3.89 -18.18 11.92
N GLU A 163 -2.98 -18.02 10.97
CA GLU A 163 -1.70 -18.72 10.97
C GLU A 163 -0.63 -17.81 10.39
N ALA A 164 0.53 -17.80 11.01
CA ALA A 164 1.74 -17.16 10.47
C ALA A 164 2.72 -18.27 10.06
N GLY A 165 3.07 -18.30 8.79
CA GLY A 165 4.14 -19.14 8.28
C GLY A 165 5.51 -18.61 8.71
N LEU A 166 6.55 -19.35 8.41
CA LEU A 166 7.92 -19.00 8.79
C LEU A 166 8.66 -18.38 7.60
N ASN A 167 9.39 -17.29 7.86
CA ASN A 167 10.34 -16.75 6.89
C ASN A 167 11.55 -17.68 6.71
N ALA A 168 12.52 -17.31 5.90
CA ALA A 168 13.72 -18.12 5.67
C ALA A 168 14.62 -18.28 6.91
N GLU A 169 14.44 -17.43 7.91
CA GLU A 169 15.17 -17.46 9.18
C GLU A 169 14.44 -18.26 10.27
N GLY A 170 13.28 -18.86 9.92
CA GLY A 170 12.46 -19.66 10.85
C GLY A 170 11.62 -18.81 11.82
N VAL A 171 11.37 -17.54 11.50
CA VAL A 171 10.60 -16.60 12.32
C VAL A 171 9.17 -16.48 11.77
N PRO A 172 8.13 -16.52 12.63
CA PRO A 172 6.77 -16.21 12.20
C PRO A 172 6.68 -14.82 11.57
N THR A 173 5.98 -14.74 10.41
CA THR A 173 5.98 -13.53 9.61
C THR A 173 4.64 -13.31 8.92
N MET A 174 4.30 -12.04 8.68
CA MET A 174 3.18 -11.69 7.80
C MET A 174 3.55 -11.77 6.31
N GLU A 175 4.83 -11.98 5.94
CA GLU A 175 5.22 -12.31 4.56
C GLU A 175 4.56 -13.62 4.10
N ASN A 176 4.35 -14.54 5.04
CA ASN A 176 3.67 -15.83 4.85
C ASN A 176 2.60 -15.96 5.92
N ALA A 177 1.38 -15.53 5.66
CA ALA A 177 0.34 -15.57 6.67
C ALA A 177 -1.05 -15.84 6.06
N ALA A 178 -1.91 -16.44 6.87
CA ALA A 178 -3.31 -16.66 6.56
C ALA A 178 -4.18 -15.75 7.43
N PHE A 179 -5.07 -15.02 6.78
CA PHE A 179 -5.99 -14.10 7.43
C PHE A 179 -7.42 -14.49 7.13
N GLU A 180 -8.27 -14.51 8.15
CA GLU A 180 -9.70 -14.67 7.97
C GLU A 180 -10.41 -13.34 8.17
N PHE A 181 -11.04 -12.89 7.12
CA PHE A 181 -11.79 -11.63 7.10
C PHE A 181 -13.28 -11.94 6.85
N THR A 182 -14.16 -11.32 7.64
CA THR A 182 -15.60 -11.42 7.45
C THR A 182 -16.17 -10.07 7.06
N SER A 183 -16.85 -9.99 5.92
CA SER A 183 -17.51 -8.76 5.49
C SER A 183 -18.66 -8.37 6.43
N PRO A 184 -19.11 -7.11 6.41
CA PRO A 184 -20.28 -6.67 7.18
C PRO A 184 -21.55 -7.49 6.91
N GLN A 185 -21.67 -8.12 5.71
CA GLN A 185 -22.80 -8.98 5.35
C GLN A 185 -22.57 -10.47 5.72
N GLY A 186 -21.50 -10.77 6.47
CA GLY A 186 -21.22 -12.13 6.95
C GLY A 186 -20.50 -13.04 5.94
N ARG A 187 -20.11 -12.54 4.76
CA ARG A 187 -19.30 -13.34 3.81
C ARG A 187 -17.88 -13.47 4.34
N LYS A 188 -17.39 -14.69 4.41
CA LYS A 188 -16.06 -15.02 4.90
C LYS A 188 -15.06 -15.11 3.75
N PHE A 189 -13.88 -14.56 3.98
CA PHE A 189 -12.76 -14.59 3.05
C PHE A 189 -11.54 -15.19 3.75
N LEU A 190 -10.81 -16.03 3.02
CA LEU A 190 -9.47 -16.46 3.39
C LEU A 190 -8.47 -15.73 2.52
N LEU A 191 -7.61 -14.92 3.13
CA LEU A 191 -6.55 -14.19 2.46
C LEU A 191 -5.22 -14.82 2.82
N LEU A 192 -4.35 -14.97 1.83
CA LEU A 192 -2.99 -15.46 2.02
C LEU A 192 -1.99 -14.42 1.53
N THR A 193 -0.98 -14.12 2.34
CA THR A 193 0.26 -13.55 1.87
C THR A 193 1.27 -14.67 1.69
N LEU A 194 2.03 -14.60 0.62
CA LEU A 194 3.15 -15.49 0.36
C LEU A 194 4.36 -14.65 -0.01
N GLU A 195 5.52 -15.05 0.45
CA GLU A 195 6.80 -14.43 0.08
C GLU A 195 6.97 -14.41 -1.44
N PHE A 196 7.67 -13.44 -1.97
CA PHE A 196 7.94 -13.38 -3.42
C PHE A 196 8.70 -14.63 -3.89
N ALA A 197 8.24 -15.23 -5.01
CA ALA A 197 8.72 -16.52 -5.50
C ALA A 197 8.77 -17.57 -4.37
N PRO A 198 7.62 -17.97 -3.79
CA PRO A 198 7.57 -18.72 -2.55
C PRO A 198 8.30 -20.06 -2.64
N ARG A 199 9.00 -20.41 -1.55
CA ARG A 199 9.66 -21.71 -1.42
C ARG A 199 8.63 -22.84 -1.45
N ASP A 200 9.04 -24.03 -1.91
CA ASP A 200 8.17 -25.21 -1.94
C ASP A 200 7.54 -25.52 -0.59
N THR A 201 8.27 -25.30 0.50
CA THR A 201 7.77 -25.46 1.89
C THR A 201 6.63 -24.48 2.20
N ILE A 202 6.70 -23.28 1.69
CA ILE A 202 5.64 -22.26 1.87
C ILE A 202 4.43 -22.58 0.98
N VAL A 203 4.67 -23.04 -0.25
CA VAL A 203 3.59 -23.52 -1.13
C VAL A 203 2.87 -24.70 -0.48
N ALA A 204 3.62 -25.65 0.10
CA ALA A 204 3.04 -26.80 0.81
C ALA A 204 2.25 -26.34 2.06
N TRP A 205 2.79 -25.40 2.83
CA TRP A 205 2.09 -24.78 3.97
C TRP A 205 0.78 -24.13 3.52
N ALA A 206 0.81 -23.31 2.47
CA ALA A 206 -0.38 -22.63 1.95
C ALA A 206 -1.47 -23.62 1.52
N LYS A 207 -1.08 -24.72 0.82
CA LYS A 207 -2.00 -25.80 0.46
C LYS A 207 -2.60 -26.47 1.70
N ASN A 208 -1.80 -26.70 2.73
CA ASN A 208 -2.30 -27.29 3.98
C ASN A 208 -3.30 -26.35 4.67
N VAL A 209 -3.04 -25.05 4.69
CA VAL A 209 -3.96 -24.05 5.25
C VAL A 209 -5.29 -24.05 4.48
N THR A 210 -5.24 -23.90 3.16
CA THR A 210 -6.45 -23.82 2.33
C THR A 210 -7.30 -25.09 2.36
N ASN A 211 -6.70 -26.25 2.61
CA ASN A 211 -7.40 -27.55 2.70
C ASN A 211 -8.06 -27.80 4.08
N GLN A 212 -7.90 -26.90 5.05
CA GLN A 212 -8.53 -27.09 6.35
C GLN A 212 -10.06 -27.00 6.24
N ALA A 213 -10.74 -27.94 6.87
CA ALA A 213 -12.21 -28.04 6.82
C ALA A 213 -12.92 -26.74 7.25
N ARG A 214 -12.31 -25.96 8.16
CA ARG A 214 -12.86 -24.68 8.64
C ARG A 214 -12.96 -23.61 7.54
N TYR A 215 -12.19 -23.72 6.45
CA TYR A 215 -12.15 -22.74 5.37
C TYR A 215 -12.94 -23.16 4.12
N LYS A 216 -13.59 -24.32 4.14
CA LYS A 216 -14.27 -24.86 2.95
C LYS A 216 -15.36 -23.93 2.38
N ASP A 217 -15.98 -23.12 3.23
CA ASP A 217 -17.05 -22.19 2.86
C ASP A 217 -16.55 -20.73 2.72
N HIS A 218 -15.23 -20.53 2.70
CA HIS A 218 -14.63 -19.21 2.50
C HIS A 218 -14.44 -18.94 1.01
N THR A 219 -14.51 -17.65 0.65
CA THR A 219 -14.03 -17.17 -0.65
C THR A 219 -12.53 -16.95 -0.54
N GLY A 220 -11.76 -17.58 -1.45
CA GLY A 220 -10.32 -17.37 -1.60
C GLY A 220 -10.03 -16.41 -2.73
#